data_2f4f2a53078024584e2b0143985f2052
#
_entry.id   2f4f2a53078024584e2b0143985f2052
#
_cell.length_a   1.000
_cell.length_b   1.000
_cell.length_c   1.000
_cell.angle_alpha   90.00
_cell.angle_beta   90.00
_cell.angle_gamma   90.00
#
_symmetry.space_group_name_H-M   'P 1'
#
loop_
_entity.id
_entity.type
_entity.pdbx_description
1 polymer ?
#
loop_
_entity_poly.entity_id
_entity_poly.type
_entity_poly.pdbx_seq_one_letter_code
_entity_poly.pdbx_strand_id
1 'polypeptide(L)'
;MVWASDLVQLGDGKPRCGWVSDDPLYRAYHDEEWGRPRRDPSALFELLILEGCQAGLSWITILRKRAHYRKVYDGFDPARVARYMPKKIESLVVDPGIVRHRGKVEASVGNARAWLALAAREDPVAFLWSFVGGAPKVNRPAGLKQVPAKTPESEALSKALAKLGFKFVGPTICYAFMQASGMVDDHVAGCACAG
;
A
#
# COMPACT_ATOMS: atom_id res chain seq x y z
N MET A 1 15.34 -7.28 -6.98
CA MET A 1 15.09 -7.01 -8.41
C MET A 1 16.09 -5.97 -8.85
N VAL A 2 16.84 -6.18 -9.94
CA VAL A 2 17.77 -5.16 -10.48
C VAL A 2 17.01 -4.47 -11.62
N TRP A 3 16.78 -3.17 -11.48
CA TRP A 3 16.14 -2.37 -12.53
C TRP A 3 17.17 -2.05 -13.60
N ALA A 4 16.82 -2.20 -14.88
CA ALA A 4 17.74 -2.00 -15.99
C ALA A 4 18.11 -0.50 -16.20
N SER A 5 17.21 0.40 -15.82
CA SER A 5 17.42 1.86 -15.84
C SER A 5 16.57 2.53 -14.75
N ASP A 6 16.95 3.76 -14.36
CA ASP A 6 16.19 4.57 -13.40
C ASP A 6 14.90 5.13 -13.98
N LEU A 7 14.88 5.35 -15.29
CA LEU A 7 13.73 5.78 -16.09
C LEU A 7 13.46 4.81 -17.23
N VAL A 8 12.20 4.67 -17.59
CA VAL A 8 11.72 3.91 -18.75
C VAL A 8 10.82 4.84 -19.60
N GLN A 9 11.00 4.80 -20.91
CA GLN A 9 10.07 5.39 -21.88
C GLN A 9 9.23 4.28 -22.49
N LEU A 10 7.91 4.43 -22.40
CA LEU A 10 6.94 3.51 -22.97
C LEU A 10 6.38 4.09 -24.28
N GLY A 11 5.46 3.40 -24.94
CA GLY A 11 4.96 3.77 -26.28
C GLY A 11 4.37 5.18 -26.43
N ASP A 12 4.07 5.89 -25.34
CA ASP A 12 3.61 7.29 -25.34
C ASP A 12 4.78 8.31 -25.20
N GLY A 13 6.02 7.84 -25.12
CA GLY A 13 7.22 8.67 -25.00
C GLY A 13 7.43 9.35 -23.65
N LYS A 14 6.53 9.17 -22.67
CA LYS A 14 6.68 9.76 -21.34
C LYS A 14 7.69 8.99 -20.49
N PRO A 15 8.69 9.66 -19.90
CA PRO A 15 9.61 9.02 -18.98
C PRO A 15 8.89 8.70 -17.65
N ARG A 16 9.04 7.46 -17.17
CA ARG A 16 8.48 6.96 -15.89
C ARG A 16 9.57 6.32 -15.05
N CYS A 17 9.32 6.16 -13.78
CA CYS A 17 10.21 5.39 -12.91
C CYS A 17 10.46 3.99 -13.48
N GLY A 18 11.70 3.53 -13.48
CA GLY A 18 12.14 2.31 -14.18
C GLY A 18 11.53 0.99 -13.67
N TRP A 19 10.73 1.04 -12.61
CA TRP A 19 9.95 -0.12 -12.16
C TRP A 19 8.62 -0.31 -12.91
N VAL A 20 8.17 0.69 -13.68
CA VAL A 20 6.95 0.62 -14.49
C VAL A 20 7.18 -0.25 -15.72
N SER A 21 6.20 -1.03 -16.10
CA SER A 21 6.20 -1.83 -17.32
C SER A 21 5.13 -1.37 -18.30
N ASP A 22 5.10 -1.98 -19.50
CA ASP A 22 4.05 -1.74 -20.51
C ASP A 22 2.65 -2.22 -20.12
N ASP A 23 2.50 -2.89 -18.97
CA ASP A 23 1.19 -3.29 -18.46
C ASP A 23 0.33 -2.04 -18.21
N PRO A 24 -0.81 -1.86 -18.90
CA PRO A 24 -1.63 -0.66 -18.79
C PRO A 24 -2.09 -0.39 -17.35
N LEU A 25 -2.37 -1.44 -16.58
CA LEU A 25 -2.78 -1.31 -15.18
C LEU A 25 -1.64 -0.78 -14.32
N TYR A 26 -0.40 -1.25 -14.57
CA TYR A 26 0.75 -0.84 -13.80
C TYR A 26 1.16 0.61 -14.12
N ARG A 27 1.04 0.98 -15.41
CA ARG A 27 1.25 2.35 -15.87
C ARG A 27 0.24 3.33 -15.28
N ALA A 28 -1.06 2.99 -15.33
CA ALA A 28 -2.11 3.81 -14.73
C ALA A 28 -1.91 3.99 -13.22
N TYR A 29 -1.54 2.93 -12.51
CA TYR A 29 -1.21 3.01 -11.09
C TYR A 29 -0.08 4.00 -10.80
N HIS A 30 1.02 3.93 -11.57
CA HIS A 30 2.14 4.85 -11.42
C HIS A 30 1.74 6.29 -11.71
N ASP A 31 1.01 6.53 -12.80
CA ASP A 31 0.73 7.87 -13.30
C ASP A 31 -0.36 8.59 -12.46
N GLU A 32 -1.30 7.84 -11.89
CA GLU A 32 -2.52 8.38 -11.31
C GLU A 32 -2.66 8.15 -9.80
N GLU A 33 -1.96 7.15 -9.26
CA GLU A 33 -2.17 6.73 -7.87
C GLU A 33 -0.92 6.85 -7.00
N TRP A 34 0.20 6.26 -7.42
CA TRP A 34 1.42 6.18 -6.62
C TRP A 34 2.02 7.57 -6.37
N GLY A 35 2.41 7.85 -5.13
CA GLY A 35 2.92 9.17 -4.75
C GLY A 35 1.86 10.27 -4.67
N ARG A 36 0.58 9.97 -4.92
CA ARG A 36 -0.52 10.95 -4.85
C ARG A 36 -1.19 10.94 -3.48
N PRO A 37 -1.30 12.11 -2.79
CA PRO A 37 -1.85 12.18 -1.44
C PRO A 37 -3.28 11.66 -1.34
N ARG A 38 -3.48 10.66 -0.49
CA ARG A 38 -4.79 10.08 -0.18
C ARG A 38 -5.14 10.35 1.28
N ARG A 39 -6.37 10.82 1.50
CA ARG A 39 -6.90 11.13 2.84
C ARG A 39 -8.28 10.52 3.08
N ASP A 40 -8.76 9.68 2.17
CA ASP A 40 -9.95 8.89 2.40
C ASP A 40 -9.64 7.70 3.32
N PRO A 41 -10.35 7.55 4.46
CA PRO A 41 -10.07 6.49 5.43
C PRO A 41 -10.20 5.08 4.84
N SER A 42 -11.19 4.86 3.95
CA SER A 42 -11.43 3.55 3.34
C SER A 42 -10.34 3.19 2.36
N ALA A 43 -9.88 4.17 1.55
CA ALA A 43 -8.77 3.98 0.64
C ALA A 43 -7.45 3.70 1.39
N LEU A 44 -7.19 4.38 2.51
CA LEU A 44 -6.02 4.12 3.34
C LEU A 44 -6.07 2.74 3.99
N PHE A 45 -7.23 2.32 4.49
CA PHE A 45 -7.39 0.97 5.02
C PHE A 45 -7.20 -0.10 3.93
N GLU A 46 -7.80 0.08 2.73
CA GLU A 46 -7.57 -0.80 1.58
C GLU A 46 -6.06 -0.93 1.28
N LEU A 47 -5.36 0.19 1.13
CA LEU A 47 -3.93 0.19 0.83
C LEU A 47 -3.12 -0.54 1.92
N LEU A 48 -3.40 -0.28 3.20
CA LEU A 48 -2.70 -0.92 4.30
C LEU A 48 -2.85 -2.46 4.26
N ILE A 49 -4.06 -2.95 3.97
CA ILE A 49 -4.31 -4.39 3.82
C ILE A 49 -3.60 -4.95 2.58
N LEU A 50 -3.68 -4.27 1.44
CA LEU A 50 -3.09 -4.73 0.19
C LEU A 50 -1.55 -4.76 0.23
N GLU A 51 -0.91 -3.77 0.86
CA GLU A 51 0.54 -3.76 1.08
C GLU A 51 0.97 -4.91 2.01
N GLY A 52 0.20 -5.19 3.05
CA GLY A 52 0.41 -6.38 3.88
C GLY A 52 0.25 -7.69 3.08
N CYS A 53 -0.70 -7.75 2.15
CA CYS A 53 -0.89 -8.89 1.26
C CYS A 53 0.26 -9.03 0.23
N GLN A 54 0.91 -7.94 -0.14
CA GLN A 54 2.04 -7.92 -1.08
C GLN A 54 3.30 -8.56 -0.49
N ALA A 55 3.47 -8.62 0.82
CA ALA A 55 4.68 -9.14 1.45
C ALA A 55 5.18 -10.45 0.78
N GLY A 56 6.39 -10.41 0.22
CA GLY A 56 7.00 -11.53 -0.54
C GLY A 56 6.53 -11.68 -1.99
N LEU A 57 5.74 -10.74 -2.53
CA LEU A 57 5.21 -10.74 -3.89
C LEU A 57 5.53 -9.42 -4.60
N SER A 58 5.30 -9.36 -5.91
CA SER A 58 5.36 -8.10 -6.67
C SER A 58 4.05 -7.31 -6.54
N TRP A 59 4.14 -5.97 -6.55
CA TRP A 59 2.95 -5.12 -6.48
C TRP A 59 1.97 -5.35 -7.64
N ILE A 60 2.46 -5.56 -8.86
CA ILE A 60 1.59 -5.87 -10.00
C ILE A 60 0.73 -7.12 -9.78
N THR A 61 1.21 -8.09 -9.02
CA THR A 61 0.42 -9.27 -8.64
C THR A 61 -0.79 -8.89 -7.80
N ILE A 62 -0.61 -7.98 -6.84
CA ILE A 62 -1.69 -7.46 -5.99
C ILE A 62 -2.63 -6.58 -6.82
N LEU A 63 -2.07 -5.71 -7.63
CA LEU A 63 -2.82 -4.77 -8.44
C LEU A 63 -3.79 -5.48 -9.40
N ARG A 64 -3.35 -6.56 -10.06
CA ARG A 64 -4.21 -7.41 -10.91
C ARG A 64 -5.34 -8.10 -10.14
N LYS A 65 -5.15 -8.33 -8.84
CA LYS A 65 -6.14 -8.96 -7.96
C LYS A 65 -7.01 -7.95 -7.21
N ARG A 66 -6.67 -6.65 -7.25
CA ARG A 66 -7.30 -5.59 -6.44
C ARG A 66 -8.82 -5.51 -6.63
N ALA A 67 -9.30 -5.59 -7.86
CA ALA A 67 -10.74 -5.55 -8.13
C ALA A 67 -11.48 -6.73 -7.49
N HIS A 68 -10.88 -7.93 -7.52
CA HIS A 68 -11.45 -9.10 -6.88
C HIS A 68 -11.34 -9.01 -5.34
N TYR A 69 -10.23 -8.51 -4.81
CA TYR A 69 -10.12 -8.20 -3.39
C TYR A 69 -11.26 -7.29 -2.93
N ARG A 70 -11.52 -6.17 -3.61
CA ARG A 70 -12.64 -5.26 -3.28
C ARG A 70 -13.98 -6.00 -3.23
N LYS A 71 -14.24 -6.89 -4.19
CA LYS A 71 -15.47 -7.69 -4.24
C LYS A 71 -15.60 -8.62 -3.03
N VAL A 72 -14.54 -9.37 -2.68
CA VAL A 72 -14.63 -10.41 -1.65
C VAL A 72 -14.36 -9.91 -0.23
N TYR A 73 -13.78 -8.71 -0.09
CA TYR A 73 -13.55 -7.99 1.16
C TYR A 73 -14.59 -6.89 1.43
N ASP A 74 -15.78 -6.98 0.84
CA ASP A 74 -16.89 -6.02 1.05
C ASP A 74 -16.48 -4.55 0.86
N GLY A 75 -15.69 -4.26 -0.19
CA GLY A 75 -15.17 -2.93 -0.49
C GLY A 75 -14.14 -2.41 0.51
N PHE A 76 -13.53 -3.29 1.28
CA PHE A 76 -12.63 -2.95 2.40
C PHE A 76 -13.31 -2.09 3.49
N ASP A 77 -14.62 -2.28 3.70
CA ASP A 77 -15.31 -1.70 4.85
C ASP A 77 -14.77 -2.33 6.15
N PRO A 78 -14.06 -1.59 7.02
CA PRO A 78 -13.47 -2.16 8.23
C PRO A 78 -14.52 -2.78 9.16
N ALA A 79 -15.74 -2.21 9.21
CA ALA A 79 -16.80 -2.72 10.07
C ALA A 79 -17.34 -4.07 9.60
N ARG A 80 -17.33 -4.33 8.29
CA ARG A 80 -17.70 -5.62 7.71
C ARG A 80 -16.57 -6.63 7.85
N VAL A 81 -15.36 -6.26 7.46
CA VAL A 81 -14.18 -7.14 7.54
C VAL A 81 -13.91 -7.60 8.98
N ALA A 82 -14.03 -6.72 9.97
CA ALA A 82 -13.83 -7.06 11.39
C ALA A 82 -14.76 -8.16 11.90
N ARG A 83 -15.92 -8.37 11.25
CA ARG A 83 -16.95 -9.36 11.61
C ARG A 83 -16.86 -10.66 10.83
N TYR A 84 -15.85 -10.87 10.01
CA TYR A 84 -15.72 -12.13 9.28
C TYR A 84 -15.62 -13.32 10.23
N MET A 85 -16.57 -14.24 10.05
CA MET A 85 -16.65 -15.50 10.78
C MET A 85 -15.74 -16.57 10.14
N PRO A 86 -15.39 -17.64 10.84
CA PRO A 86 -14.51 -18.70 10.32
C PRO A 86 -14.89 -19.19 8.91
N LYS A 87 -16.17 -19.39 8.64
CA LYS A 87 -16.66 -19.81 7.31
C LYS A 87 -16.24 -18.84 6.18
N LYS A 88 -16.29 -17.53 6.44
CA LYS A 88 -15.85 -16.52 5.45
C LYS A 88 -14.33 -16.57 5.28
N ILE A 89 -13.57 -16.69 6.37
CA ILE A 89 -12.12 -16.81 6.35
C ILE A 89 -11.70 -18.04 5.52
N GLU A 90 -12.31 -19.19 5.74
CA GLU A 90 -12.04 -20.41 4.97
C GLU A 90 -12.31 -20.21 3.48
N SER A 91 -13.42 -19.54 3.12
CA SER A 91 -13.73 -19.26 1.71
C SER A 91 -12.68 -18.34 1.05
N LEU A 92 -12.12 -17.37 1.80
CA LEU A 92 -11.07 -16.49 1.31
C LEU A 92 -9.72 -17.21 1.16
N VAL A 93 -9.38 -18.11 2.08
CA VAL A 93 -8.10 -18.86 2.04
C VAL A 93 -7.98 -19.72 0.79
N VAL A 94 -9.08 -20.21 0.23
CA VAL A 94 -9.11 -21.04 -0.97
C VAL A 94 -9.39 -20.25 -2.27
N ASP A 95 -9.73 -18.97 -2.17
CA ASP A 95 -10.08 -18.13 -3.31
C ASP A 95 -8.85 -17.83 -4.20
N PRO A 96 -8.81 -18.28 -5.47
CA PRO A 96 -7.70 -18.03 -6.36
C PRO A 96 -7.59 -16.57 -6.82
N GLY A 97 -8.64 -15.78 -6.65
CA GLY A 97 -8.69 -14.36 -6.99
C GLY A 97 -7.88 -13.48 -6.04
N ILE A 98 -7.49 -13.99 -4.86
CA ILE A 98 -6.64 -13.31 -3.89
C ILE A 98 -5.35 -14.07 -3.61
N VAL A 99 -4.50 -13.54 -2.74
CA VAL A 99 -3.31 -14.25 -2.23
C VAL A 99 -3.76 -15.27 -1.19
N ARG A 100 -3.67 -16.56 -1.55
CA ARG A 100 -4.07 -17.68 -0.72
C ARG A 100 -3.07 -17.94 0.41
N HIS A 101 -3.14 -17.13 1.45
CA HIS A 101 -2.27 -17.22 2.62
C HIS A 101 -3.08 -16.96 3.88
N ARG A 102 -3.36 -18.02 4.66
CA ARG A 102 -4.21 -17.97 5.88
C ARG A 102 -3.83 -16.82 6.80
N GLY A 103 -2.55 -16.70 7.15
CA GLY A 103 -2.09 -15.64 8.06
C GLY A 103 -2.38 -14.23 7.56
N LYS A 104 -2.34 -13.97 6.23
CA LYS A 104 -2.68 -12.67 5.65
C LYS A 104 -4.19 -12.41 5.70
N VAL A 105 -5.02 -13.43 5.46
CA VAL A 105 -6.48 -13.31 5.56
C VAL A 105 -6.90 -13.06 7.01
N GLU A 106 -6.38 -13.84 7.97
CA GLU A 106 -6.67 -13.65 9.40
C GLU A 106 -6.16 -12.28 9.90
N ALA A 107 -4.96 -11.87 9.43
CA ALA A 107 -4.41 -10.55 9.75
C ALA A 107 -5.31 -9.42 9.25
N SER A 108 -5.91 -9.53 8.05
CA SER A 108 -6.83 -8.51 7.53
C SER A 108 -8.03 -8.30 8.46
N VAL A 109 -8.56 -9.38 9.04
CA VAL A 109 -9.67 -9.30 10.02
C VAL A 109 -9.20 -8.65 11.33
N GLY A 110 -8.01 -9.03 11.82
CA GLY A 110 -7.40 -8.42 13.00
C GLY A 110 -7.11 -6.93 12.79
N ASN A 111 -6.56 -6.58 11.63
CA ASN A 111 -6.27 -5.20 11.25
C ASN A 111 -7.55 -4.34 11.14
N ALA A 112 -8.66 -4.91 10.67
CA ALA A 112 -9.94 -4.21 10.65
C ALA A 112 -10.43 -3.89 12.06
N ARG A 113 -10.28 -4.81 13.01
CA ARG A 113 -10.61 -4.57 14.42
C ARG A 113 -9.70 -3.51 15.04
N ALA A 114 -8.40 -3.56 14.75
CA ALA A 114 -7.44 -2.56 15.22
C ALA A 114 -7.74 -1.17 14.63
N TRP A 115 -8.13 -1.10 13.35
CA TRP A 115 -8.56 0.14 12.69
C TRP A 115 -9.77 0.75 13.36
N LEU A 116 -10.80 -0.03 13.66
CA LEU A 116 -11.99 0.44 14.37
C LEU A 116 -11.67 0.89 15.79
N ALA A 117 -10.78 0.19 16.49
CA ALA A 117 -10.33 0.60 17.82
C ALA A 117 -9.54 1.91 17.78
N LEU A 118 -8.72 2.14 16.73
CA LEU A 118 -8.05 3.42 16.49
C LEU A 118 -9.08 4.52 16.22
N ALA A 119 -10.02 4.27 15.30
CA ALA A 119 -11.06 5.24 14.90
C ALA A 119 -11.99 5.65 16.06
N ALA A 120 -12.16 4.79 17.06
CA ALA A 120 -12.92 5.12 18.27
C ALA A 120 -12.16 6.07 19.22
N ARG A 121 -10.85 6.29 19.03
CA ARG A 121 -10.00 7.11 19.89
C ARG A 121 -9.53 8.39 19.23
N GLU A 122 -9.24 8.33 17.95
CA GLU A 122 -8.69 9.44 17.17
C GLU A 122 -8.94 9.21 15.67
N ASP A 123 -8.81 10.26 14.86
CA ASP A 123 -8.91 10.15 13.41
C ASP A 123 -7.75 9.30 12.84
N PRO A 124 -8.02 8.13 12.22
CA PRO A 124 -6.99 7.29 11.64
C PRO A 124 -6.18 7.99 10.53
N VAL A 125 -6.80 8.92 9.79
CA VAL A 125 -6.11 9.67 8.73
C VAL A 125 -5.08 10.61 9.35
N ALA A 126 -5.49 11.40 10.35
CA ALA A 126 -4.59 12.28 11.08
C ALA A 126 -3.46 11.50 11.77
N PHE A 127 -3.79 10.36 12.40
CA PHE A 127 -2.79 9.47 13.01
C PHE A 127 -1.75 9.02 12.00
N LEU A 128 -2.15 8.47 10.84
CA LEU A 128 -1.23 7.98 9.83
C LEU A 128 -0.36 9.11 9.25
N TRP A 129 -0.97 10.25 8.91
CA TRP A 129 -0.28 11.38 8.32
C TRP A 129 0.67 12.09 9.31
N SER A 130 0.48 11.94 10.61
CA SER A 130 1.35 12.54 11.63
C SER A 130 2.80 12.08 11.52
N PHE A 131 3.05 10.86 11.02
CA PHE A 131 4.39 10.30 10.84
C PHE A 131 5.23 10.99 9.76
N VAL A 132 4.58 11.80 8.91
CA VAL A 132 5.25 12.63 7.90
C VAL A 132 4.97 14.13 8.11
N GLY A 133 4.56 14.52 9.32
CA GLY A 133 4.27 15.93 9.66
C GLY A 133 2.99 16.48 9.04
N GLY A 134 2.05 15.62 8.64
CA GLY A 134 0.75 16.00 8.09
C GLY A 134 0.75 16.42 6.61
N ALA A 135 1.92 16.47 5.95
CA ALA A 135 2.08 16.86 4.55
C ALA A 135 2.94 15.85 3.77
N PRO A 136 2.80 15.75 2.44
CA PRO A 136 3.63 14.89 1.62
C PRO A 136 5.12 15.21 1.76
N LYS A 137 5.95 14.18 1.92
CA LYS A 137 7.40 14.27 1.88
C LYS A 137 7.87 13.98 0.46
N VAL A 138 8.33 15.00 -0.24
CA VAL A 138 8.78 14.90 -1.63
C VAL A 138 10.30 14.73 -1.64
N ASN A 139 10.81 13.58 -2.09
CA ASN A 139 12.23 13.23 -2.02
C ASN A 139 12.99 13.49 -3.33
N ARG A 140 12.41 13.22 -4.50
CA ARG A 140 13.04 13.34 -5.84
C ARG A 140 14.41 12.65 -5.94
N PRO A 141 14.50 11.33 -5.69
CA PRO A 141 15.77 10.62 -5.82
C PRO A 141 16.29 10.70 -7.25
N ALA A 142 17.63 10.81 -7.41
CA ALA A 142 18.25 10.83 -8.74
C ALA A 142 18.16 9.48 -9.46
N GLY A 143 17.91 8.38 -8.72
CA GLY A 143 17.71 7.05 -9.28
C GLY A 143 17.09 6.09 -8.28
N LEU A 144 16.61 4.95 -8.78
CA LEU A 144 15.90 3.94 -7.97
C LEU A 144 16.74 3.35 -6.84
N LYS A 145 18.06 3.32 -7.00
CA LYS A 145 18.97 2.83 -5.94
C LYS A 145 19.02 3.75 -4.72
N GLN A 146 18.60 5.00 -4.87
CA GLN A 146 18.54 5.96 -3.76
C GLN A 146 17.21 5.89 -3.00
N VAL A 147 16.21 5.20 -3.53
CA VAL A 147 14.95 4.95 -2.84
C VAL A 147 15.20 3.94 -1.72
N PRO A 148 15.05 4.32 -0.44
CA PRO A 148 15.35 3.43 0.67
C PRO A 148 14.27 2.34 0.79
N ALA A 149 14.64 1.18 1.33
CA ALA A 149 13.67 0.13 1.65
C ALA A 149 12.80 0.47 2.88
N LYS A 150 13.28 1.37 3.75
CA LYS A 150 12.62 1.87 4.96
C LYS A 150 13.26 3.17 5.41
N THR A 151 12.55 3.97 6.19
CA THR A 151 13.00 5.24 6.78
C THR A 151 12.69 5.27 8.28
N PRO A 152 13.25 6.24 9.05
CA PRO A 152 12.87 6.42 10.45
C PRO A 152 11.35 6.59 10.64
N GLU A 153 10.68 7.30 9.73
CA GLU A 153 9.23 7.51 9.77
C GLU A 153 8.48 6.19 9.58
N SER A 154 8.88 5.35 8.59
CA SER A 154 8.25 4.06 8.37
C SER A 154 8.52 3.06 9.51
N GLU A 155 9.67 3.14 10.15
CA GLU A 155 9.98 2.36 11.35
C GLU A 155 9.11 2.80 12.54
N ALA A 156 8.91 4.10 12.72
CA ALA A 156 8.04 4.65 13.76
C ALA A 156 6.57 4.24 13.51
N LEU A 157 6.07 4.39 12.28
CA LEU A 157 4.73 3.95 11.90
C LEU A 157 4.55 2.45 12.14
N SER A 158 5.52 1.63 11.70
CA SER A 158 5.49 0.18 11.93
C SER A 158 5.35 -0.18 13.40
N LYS A 159 6.16 0.43 14.26
CA LYS A 159 6.11 0.21 15.72
C LYS A 159 4.77 0.64 16.31
N ALA A 160 4.23 1.79 15.89
CA ALA A 160 2.96 2.30 16.36
C ALA A 160 1.79 1.40 15.94
N LEU A 161 1.72 1.00 14.67
CA LEU A 161 0.70 0.07 14.17
C LEU A 161 0.78 -1.30 14.85
N ALA A 162 1.99 -1.86 15.02
CA ALA A 162 2.18 -3.13 15.71
C ALA A 162 1.69 -3.06 17.17
N LYS A 163 1.95 -1.94 17.88
CA LYS A 163 1.45 -1.68 19.24
C LYS A 163 -0.08 -1.61 19.31
N LEU A 164 -0.73 -1.14 18.24
CA LEU A 164 -2.19 -1.13 18.10
C LEU A 164 -2.77 -2.50 17.70
N GLY A 165 -1.93 -3.52 17.49
CA GLY A 165 -2.37 -4.87 17.15
C GLY A 165 -2.43 -5.18 15.65
N PHE A 166 -1.99 -4.27 14.79
CA PHE A 166 -1.88 -4.54 13.35
C PHE A 166 -0.80 -5.59 13.07
N LYS A 167 -1.03 -6.40 12.05
CA LYS A 167 -0.09 -7.42 11.55
C LYS A 167 0.25 -7.15 10.09
N PHE A 168 1.40 -7.68 9.63
CA PHE A 168 1.96 -7.42 8.30
C PHE A 168 2.20 -5.93 8.04
N VAL A 169 2.68 -5.23 9.05
CA VAL A 169 3.00 -3.81 9.04
C VAL A 169 4.49 -3.58 9.37
N GLY A 170 5.37 -4.42 8.84
CA GLY A 170 6.82 -4.24 8.99
C GLY A 170 7.31 -2.92 8.36
N PRO A 171 8.51 -2.41 8.73
CA PRO A 171 8.98 -1.10 8.27
C PRO A 171 9.00 -0.92 6.75
N THR A 172 9.39 -1.96 6.00
CA THR A 172 9.39 -1.95 4.53
C THR A 172 7.97 -1.89 3.97
N ILE A 173 7.01 -2.61 4.56
CA ILE A 173 5.60 -2.55 4.17
C ILE A 173 5.01 -1.18 4.49
N CYS A 174 5.34 -0.61 5.66
CA CYS A 174 4.92 0.74 6.01
C CYS A 174 5.50 1.79 5.05
N TYR A 175 6.74 1.61 4.59
CA TYR A 175 7.31 2.53 3.60
C TYR A 175 6.61 2.43 2.26
N ALA A 176 6.35 1.22 1.75
CA ALA A 176 5.55 1.01 0.54
C ALA A 176 4.13 1.60 0.67
N PHE A 177 3.49 1.44 1.84
CA PHE A 177 2.22 2.09 2.14
C PHE A 177 2.32 3.62 2.11
N MET A 178 3.39 4.22 2.66
CA MET A 178 3.61 5.67 2.59
C MET A 178 3.75 6.15 1.15
N GLN A 179 4.46 5.41 0.30
CA GLN A 179 4.59 5.72 -1.13
C GLN A 179 3.24 5.57 -1.85
N ALA A 180 2.53 4.46 -1.65
CA ALA A 180 1.24 4.19 -2.29
C ALA A 180 0.14 5.19 -1.88
N SER A 181 0.21 5.71 -0.64
CA SER A 181 -0.73 6.71 -0.11
C SER A 181 -0.33 8.15 -0.38
N GLY A 182 0.83 8.38 -1.00
CA GLY A 182 1.37 9.72 -1.26
C GLY A 182 1.81 10.48 -0.02
N MET A 183 1.98 9.80 1.11
CA MET A 183 2.69 10.37 2.28
C MET A 183 4.16 10.64 1.92
N VAL A 184 4.70 9.84 1.02
CA VAL A 184 6.03 10.00 0.44
C VAL A 184 5.90 9.98 -1.08
N ASP A 185 6.54 10.93 -1.75
CA ASP A 185 6.65 10.98 -3.20
C ASP A 185 8.11 10.72 -3.59
N ASP A 186 8.36 9.51 -4.09
CA ASP A 186 9.66 9.00 -4.53
C ASP A 186 9.76 8.87 -6.06
N HIS A 187 8.96 9.59 -6.82
CA HIS A 187 9.19 9.66 -8.24
C HIS A 187 10.62 10.14 -8.51
N VAL A 188 11.37 9.37 -9.31
CA VAL A 188 12.76 9.72 -9.61
C VAL A 188 12.83 11.00 -10.44
N ALA A 189 13.92 11.74 -10.30
CA ALA A 189 14.17 12.93 -11.08
C ALA A 189 14.06 12.63 -12.58
N GLY A 190 13.32 13.47 -13.31
CA GLY A 190 13.03 13.27 -14.74
C GLY A 190 11.83 12.38 -15.06
N CYS A 191 11.18 11.77 -14.06
CA CYS A 191 9.89 11.10 -14.26
C CYS A 191 8.81 12.16 -14.60
N ALA A 192 7.96 11.87 -15.59
CA ALA A 192 6.87 12.77 -15.99
C ALA A 192 5.84 13.03 -14.88
N CYS A 193 5.79 12.17 -13.85
CA CYS A 193 4.91 12.30 -12.68
C CYS A 193 5.60 13.01 -11.49
N ALA A 194 6.90 13.30 -11.59
CA ALA A 194 7.61 14.11 -10.63
C ALA A 194 7.18 15.56 -10.79
N GLY A 195 6.17 16.00 -10.04
CA GLY A 195 5.67 17.38 -10.03
C GLY A 195 6.65 18.37 -9.40
#